data_08951e97e772c4d303b45594e27d3290
#
_entry.id   08951e97e772c4d303b45594e27d3290
#
_cell.length_a   1.000
_cell.length_b   1.000
_cell.length_c   1.000
_cell.angle_alpha   90.00
_cell.angle_beta   90.00
_cell.angle_gamma   90.00
#
_symmetry.space_group_name_H-M   'P 1'
#
loop_
_entity.id
_entity.type
_entity.pdbx_description
1 polymer ?
#
loop_
_entity_poly.entity_id
_entity_poly.type
_entity_poly.pdbx_seq_one_letter_code
_entity_poly.pdbx_strand_id
1 'polypeptide(L)'
;MMIETTRLRLVLESTEALLARVEAMSPADRAEVSPNWLARLRGAAASPWTHGFAMVDSMTGLVVGTCAFKGPPDSEGAVEVAYGVEPSYEGRGYAKEATAALVEFALHSGARVVRAHTRPGHVASTRVLAASGFERVGDVLDPEDGLVWRWEFVLLPPQQPTK
;
A
#
# COMPACT_ATOMS: atom_id res chain seq x y z
N MET A 1 8.44 12.06 7.08
CA MET A 1 8.54 10.69 7.57
C MET A 1 9.16 9.79 6.52
N MET A 2 9.99 8.88 6.95
CA MET A 2 10.70 7.96 6.05
C MET A 2 10.86 6.61 6.73
N ILE A 3 10.62 5.53 5.99
CA ILE A 3 10.86 4.17 6.45
C ILE A 3 12.02 3.61 5.64
N GLU A 4 13.07 3.19 6.29
CA GLU A 4 14.23 2.60 5.62
C GLU A 4 14.16 1.08 5.63
N THR A 5 14.48 0.48 4.49
CA THR A 5 14.64 -0.97 4.33
C THR A 5 16.06 -1.26 3.80
N THR A 6 16.35 -2.50 3.51
CA THR A 6 17.68 -2.88 3.00
C THR A 6 18.08 -2.13 1.73
N ARG A 7 17.15 -1.96 0.79
CA ARG A 7 17.43 -1.34 -0.51
C ARG A 7 16.59 -0.11 -0.81
N LEU A 8 15.56 0.17 0.01
CA LEU A 8 14.60 1.23 -0.25
C LEU A 8 14.54 2.24 0.89
N ARG A 9 14.17 3.45 0.52
CA ARG A 9 13.61 4.44 1.43
C ARG A 9 12.17 4.70 1.00
N LEU A 10 11.24 4.50 1.90
CA LEU A 10 9.85 4.83 1.67
C LEU A 10 9.64 6.24 2.20
N VAL A 11 9.51 7.19 1.30
CA VAL A 11 9.43 8.62 1.64
C VAL A 11 7.98 9.07 1.57
N LEU A 12 7.44 9.55 2.69
CA LEU A 12 6.07 10.05 2.73
C LEU A 12 5.91 11.25 1.82
N GLU A 13 4.95 11.18 0.91
CA GLU A 13 4.70 12.23 -0.07
C GLU A 13 3.85 13.36 0.50
N SER A 14 4.14 14.60 0.10
CA SER A 14 3.34 15.76 0.50
C SER A 14 2.03 15.82 -0.30
N THR A 15 1.04 16.51 0.25
CA THR A 15 -0.22 16.79 -0.45
C THR A 15 0.03 17.48 -1.79
N GLU A 16 0.91 18.46 -1.81
CA GLU A 16 1.25 19.23 -3.01
C GLU A 16 1.85 18.34 -4.09
N ALA A 17 2.79 17.46 -3.73
CA ALA A 17 3.42 16.54 -4.67
C ALA A 17 2.41 15.56 -5.27
N LEU A 18 1.51 15.03 -4.45
CA LEU A 18 0.47 14.10 -4.90
C LEU A 18 -0.52 14.76 -5.84
N LEU A 19 -0.99 15.97 -5.51
CA LEU A 19 -1.91 16.71 -6.38
C LEU A 19 -1.26 17.09 -7.70
N ALA A 20 0.00 17.50 -7.67
CA ALA A 20 0.76 17.81 -8.89
C ALA A 20 0.89 16.58 -9.80
N ARG A 21 1.12 15.40 -9.21
CA ARG A 21 1.20 14.16 -9.98
C ARG A 21 -0.14 13.80 -10.62
N VAL A 22 -1.25 13.98 -9.91
CA VAL A 22 -2.58 13.73 -10.47
C VAL A 22 -2.87 14.68 -11.63
N GLU A 23 -2.52 15.94 -11.50
CA GLU A 23 -2.70 16.92 -12.59
C GLU A 23 -1.86 16.60 -13.82
N ALA A 24 -0.68 16.01 -13.64
CA ALA A 24 0.20 15.61 -14.73
C ALA A 24 -0.23 14.32 -15.43
N MET A 25 -1.19 13.58 -14.88
CA MET A 25 -1.70 12.37 -15.48
C MET A 25 -2.48 12.64 -16.77
N SER A 26 -2.51 11.65 -17.67
CA SER A 26 -3.42 11.65 -18.81
C SER A 26 -4.87 11.70 -18.33
N PRO A 27 -5.82 12.20 -19.16
CA PRO A 27 -7.24 12.19 -18.78
C PRO A 27 -7.77 10.81 -18.43
N ALA A 28 -7.29 9.76 -19.11
CA ALA A 28 -7.69 8.38 -18.84
C ALA A 28 -7.19 7.91 -17.45
N ASP A 29 -5.93 8.18 -17.14
CA ASP A 29 -5.37 7.80 -15.85
C ASP A 29 -5.99 8.60 -14.70
N ARG A 30 -6.25 9.89 -14.93
CA ARG A 30 -6.91 10.74 -13.96
C ARG A 30 -8.30 10.25 -13.61
N ALA A 31 -9.04 9.69 -14.58
CA ALA A 31 -10.36 9.15 -14.38
C ALA A 31 -10.38 7.93 -13.45
N GLU A 32 -9.25 7.21 -13.35
CA GLU A 32 -9.09 6.05 -12.46
C GLU A 32 -8.78 6.44 -11.01
N VAL A 33 -8.46 7.70 -10.75
CA VAL A 33 -8.14 8.16 -9.39
C VAL A 33 -9.43 8.31 -8.59
N SER A 34 -9.46 7.71 -7.38
CA SER A 34 -10.61 7.76 -6.50
C SER A 34 -10.97 9.19 -6.09
N PRO A 35 -12.20 9.67 -6.38
CA PRO A 35 -12.65 10.96 -5.90
C PRO A 35 -12.66 11.08 -4.38
N ASN A 36 -12.96 10.01 -3.68
CA ASN A 36 -12.97 9.96 -2.22
C ASN A 36 -11.56 10.17 -1.65
N TRP A 37 -10.56 9.55 -2.27
CA TRP A 37 -9.17 9.76 -1.87
C TRP A 37 -8.73 11.19 -2.09
N LEU A 38 -9.05 11.77 -3.26
CA LEU A 38 -8.74 13.17 -3.55
C LEU A 38 -9.38 14.13 -2.55
N ALA A 39 -10.63 13.88 -2.18
CA ALA A 39 -11.34 14.71 -1.20
C ALA A 39 -10.66 14.65 0.18
N ARG A 40 -10.23 13.45 0.60
CA ARG A 40 -9.51 13.29 1.88
C ARG A 40 -8.13 13.95 1.85
N LEU A 41 -7.48 13.94 0.69
CA LEU A 41 -6.13 14.47 0.53
C LEU A 41 -6.12 15.99 0.63
N ARG A 42 -7.14 16.66 0.07
CA ARG A 42 -7.24 18.12 0.06
C ARG A 42 -7.48 18.65 1.47
N GLY A 43 -6.60 19.56 1.89
CA GLY A 43 -6.70 20.18 3.21
C GLY A 43 -6.19 19.33 4.36
N ALA A 44 -5.69 18.13 4.10
CA ALA A 44 -5.11 17.27 5.12
C ALA A 44 -3.60 17.47 5.24
N ALA A 45 -3.07 17.43 6.46
CA ALA A 45 -1.64 17.32 6.68
C ALA A 45 -1.15 15.94 6.22
N ALA A 46 0.10 15.84 5.77
CA ALA A 46 0.68 14.58 5.34
C ALA A 46 0.59 13.52 6.45
N SER A 47 0.03 12.38 6.12
CA SER A 47 -0.20 11.28 7.06
C SER A 47 0.10 9.95 6.38
N PRO A 48 0.74 9.00 7.08
CA PRO A 48 0.97 7.65 6.54
C PRO A 48 -0.32 6.95 6.12
N TRP A 49 -1.45 7.31 6.71
CA TRP A 49 -2.72 6.67 6.43
C TRP A 49 -3.46 7.22 5.21
N THR A 50 -3.14 8.42 4.80
CA THR A 50 -3.84 9.11 3.70
C THR A 50 -2.93 9.35 2.50
N HIS A 51 -1.68 9.73 2.78
CA HIS A 51 -0.69 10.04 1.75
C HIS A 51 0.11 8.77 1.44
N GLY A 52 0.61 8.60 0.29
CA GLY A 52 1.44 7.45 -0.05
C GLY A 52 2.92 7.72 0.19
N PHE A 53 3.69 6.68 -0.02
CA PHE A 53 5.15 6.73 0.04
C PHE A 53 5.73 6.53 -1.36
N ALA A 54 6.73 7.33 -1.71
CA ALA A 54 7.57 7.04 -2.86
C ALA A 54 8.58 5.96 -2.45
N MET A 55 8.74 4.93 -3.28
CA MET A 55 9.80 3.93 -3.11
C MET A 55 11.05 4.47 -3.78
N VAL A 56 12.04 4.83 -3.00
CA VAL A 56 13.31 5.37 -3.51
C VAL A 56 14.40 4.33 -3.31
N ASP A 57 15.07 3.94 -4.41
CA ASP A 57 16.23 3.06 -4.32
C ASP A 57 17.36 3.80 -3.59
N SER A 58 17.86 3.19 -2.50
CA SER A 58 18.84 3.84 -1.62
C SER A 58 20.19 4.06 -2.28
N MET A 59 20.56 3.27 -3.29
CA MET A 59 21.83 3.40 -3.97
C MET A 59 21.79 4.43 -5.11
N THR A 60 20.70 4.47 -5.85
CA THR A 60 20.58 5.32 -7.04
C THR A 60 19.87 6.63 -6.78
N GLY A 61 19.04 6.70 -5.73
CA GLY A 61 18.16 7.83 -5.46
C GLY A 61 16.96 7.92 -6.39
N LEU A 62 16.75 6.92 -7.24
CA LEU A 62 15.64 6.92 -8.21
C LEU A 62 14.37 6.39 -7.56
N VAL A 63 13.24 6.98 -7.95
CA VAL A 63 11.91 6.48 -7.56
C VAL A 63 11.58 5.28 -8.43
N VAL A 64 11.38 4.12 -7.81
CA VAL A 64 11.09 2.86 -8.49
C VAL A 64 9.62 2.45 -8.40
N GLY A 65 8.84 3.14 -7.60
CA GLY A 65 7.41 2.86 -7.44
C GLY A 65 6.80 3.66 -6.30
N THR A 66 5.58 3.29 -5.96
CA THR A 66 4.84 3.88 -4.83
C THR A 66 4.15 2.79 -4.02
N CYS A 67 3.93 3.05 -2.76
CA CYS A 67 3.12 2.20 -1.89
C CYS A 67 2.35 3.05 -0.88
N ALA A 68 1.25 2.53 -0.38
CA ALA A 68 0.37 3.33 0.49
C ALA A 68 -0.51 2.44 1.35
N PHE A 69 -1.01 3.04 2.44
CA PHE A 69 -2.23 2.57 3.10
C PHE A 69 -3.42 3.31 2.49
N LYS A 70 -4.53 2.64 2.31
CA LYS A 70 -5.76 3.25 1.77
C LYS A 70 -6.60 3.97 2.82
N GLY A 71 -6.13 4.07 4.04
CA GLY A 71 -6.78 4.76 5.14
C GLY A 71 -6.26 4.27 6.48
N PRO A 72 -6.68 4.90 7.57
CA PRO A 72 -6.32 4.45 8.91
C PRO A 72 -7.00 3.11 9.25
N PRO A 73 -6.55 2.45 10.34
CA PRO A 73 -7.22 1.22 10.80
C PRO A 73 -8.72 1.46 10.99
N ASP A 74 -9.53 0.52 10.47
CA ASP A 74 -10.97 0.55 10.66
C ASP A 74 -11.38 0.06 12.05
N SER A 75 -12.69 -0.06 12.29
CA SER A 75 -13.23 -0.51 13.59
C SER A 75 -12.77 -1.91 14.00
N GLU A 76 -12.36 -2.74 13.04
CA GLU A 76 -11.83 -4.08 13.28
C GLU A 76 -10.32 -4.12 13.40
N GLY A 77 -9.66 -2.98 13.27
CA GLY A 77 -8.20 -2.87 13.28
C GLY A 77 -7.56 -3.29 11.96
N ALA A 78 -8.27 -3.26 10.87
CA ALA A 78 -7.76 -3.62 9.55
C ALA A 78 -7.28 -2.38 8.80
N VAL A 79 -6.15 -2.51 8.13
CA VAL A 79 -5.62 -1.54 7.17
C VAL A 79 -5.47 -2.21 5.81
N GLU A 80 -5.64 -1.44 4.76
CA GLU A 80 -5.42 -1.94 3.40
C GLU A 80 -4.18 -1.30 2.80
N VAL A 81 -3.35 -2.11 2.14
CA VAL A 81 -2.15 -1.66 1.44
C VAL A 81 -2.34 -1.74 -0.08
N ALA A 82 -1.70 -0.81 -0.77
CA ALA A 82 -1.60 -0.82 -2.22
C ALA A 82 -0.16 -0.48 -2.60
N TYR A 83 0.29 -0.99 -3.73
CA TYR A 83 1.64 -0.73 -4.23
C TYR A 83 1.68 -0.85 -5.75
N GLY A 84 2.63 -0.17 -6.34
CA GLY A 84 2.93 -0.29 -7.77
C GLY A 84 4.40 -0.02 -7.99
N VAL A 85 5.04 -0.85 -8.81
CA VAL A 85 6.43 -0.70 -9.21
C VAL A 85 6.46 -0.30 -10.67
N GLU A 86 7.32 0.65 -11.01
CA GLU A 86 7.52 1.06 -12.40
C GLU A 86 7.94 -0.15 -13.24
N PRO A 87 7.41 -0.30 -14.48
CA PRO A 87 7.66 -1.49 -15.29
C PRO A 87 9.14 -1.86 -15.48
N SER A 88 10.01 -0.85 -15.60
CA SER A 88 11.45 -1.07 -15.75
C SER A 88 12.13 -1.64 -14.49
N TYR A 89 11.47 -1.61 -13.34
CA TYR A 89 11.99 -2.09 -12.07
C TYR A 89 11.27 -3.32 -11.53
N GLU A 90 10.31 -3.85 -12.27
CA GLU A 90 9.59 -5.05 -11.87
C GLU A 90 10.50 -6.29 -11.84
N GLY A 91 10.13 -7.28 -11.03
CA GLY A 91 10.86 -8.53 -10.91
C GLY A 91 12.13 -8.46 -10.09
N ARG A 92 12.36 -7.38 -9.37
CA ARG A 92 13.56 -7.17 -8.53
C ARG A 92 13.31 -7.28 -7.04
N GLY A 93 12.08 -7.58 -6.64
CA GLY A 93 11.69 -7.72 -5.23
C GLY A 93 11.36 -6.44 -4.50
N TYR A 94 11.26 -5.32 -5.18
CA TYR A 94 10.93 -4.02 -4.53
C TYR A 94 9.54 -4.01 -3.91
N ALA A 95 8.54 -4.54 -4.60
CA ALA A 95 7.18 -4.60 -4.09
C ALA A 95 7.09 -5.45 -2.81
N LYS A 96 7.77 -6.59 -2.78
CA LYS A 96 7.84 -7.46 -1.60
C LYS A 96 8.50 -6.75 -0.43
N GLU A 97 9.60 -6.07 -0.67
CA GLU A 97 10.35 -5.33 0.36
C GLU A 97 9.52 -4.19 0.93
N ALA A 98 8.85 -3.41 0.08
CA ALA A 98 7.98 -2.32 0.50
C ALA A 98 6.76 -2.83 1.27
N THR A 99 6.14 -3.91 0.80
CA THR A 99 4.98 -4.51 1.48
C THR A 99 5.35 -4.99 2.88
N ALA A 100 6.50 -5.64 3.04
CA ALA A 100 6.98 -6.07 4.36
C ALA A 100 7.18 -4.87 5.30
N ALA A 101 7.70 -3.77 4.81
CA ALA A 101 7.88 -2.56 5.60
C ALA A 101 6.55 -1.94 6.03
N LEU A 102 5.54 -1.94 5.15
CA LEU A 102 4.21 -1.45 5.50
C LEU A 102 3.53 -2.35 6.53
N VAL A 103 3.67 -3.66 6.42
CA VAL A 103 3.15 -4.61 7.42
C VAL A 103 3.78 -4.34 8.78
N GLU A 104 5.09 -4.16 8.84
CA GLU A 104 5.80 -3.85 10.09
C GLU A 104 5.34 -2.52 10.69
N PHE A 105 5.18 -1.50 9.85
CA PHE A 105 4.64 -0.20 10.29
C PHE A 105 3.24 -0.36 10.87
N ALA A 106 2.37 -1.11 10.20
CA ALA A 106 1.01 -1.37 10.66
C ALA A 106 1.00 -2.10 12.02
N LEU A 107 1.87 -3.09 12.19
CA LEU A 107 2.03 -3.81 13.44
C LEU A 107 2.38 -2.85 14.60
N HIS A 108 3.37 -1.98 14.41
CA HIS A 108 3.78 -1.00 15.41
C HIS A 108 2.70 0.06 15.69
N SER A 109 1.80 0.26 14.76
CA SER A 109 0.67 1.20 14.90
C SER A 109 -0.57 0.57 15.53
N GLY A 110 -0.51 -0.69 15.91
CA GLY A 110 -1.62 -1.39 16.57
C GLY A 110 -2.65 -1.99 15.63
N ALA A 111 -2.38 -2.07 14.34
CA ALA A 111 -3.26 -2.77 13.40
C ALA A 111 -3.30 -4.27 13.70
N ARG A 112 -4.44 -4.90 13.44
CA ARG A 112 -4.63 -6.34 13.67
C ARG A 112 -4.50 -7.16 12.40
N VAL A 113 -4.91 -6.58 11.29
CA VAL A 113 -4.93 -7.23 9.98
C VAL A 113 -4.46 -6.24 8.94
N VAL A 114 -3.62 -6.70 8.03
CA VAL A 114 -3.28 -5.94 6.83
C VAL A 114 -3.94 -6.62 5.64
N ARG A 115 -4.75 -5.87 4.90
CA ARG A 115 -5.45 -6.34 3.71
C ARG A 115 -4.82 -5.81 2.45
N ALA A 116 -4.97 -6.57 1.38
CA ALA A 116 -4.69 -6.11 0.03
C ALA A 116 -5.74 -6.70 -0.91
N HIS A 117 -6.03 -6.00 -2.00
CA HIS A 117 -6.95 -6.46 -3.02
C HIS A 117 -6.23 -6.54 -4.35
N THR A 118 -6.49 -7.59 -5.10
CA THR A 118 -5.97 -7.76 -6.46
C THR A 118 -7.11 -8.04 -7.41
N ARG A 119 -6.95 -7.62 -8.66
CA ARG A 119 -7.85 -8.07 -9.73
C ARG A 119 -7.67 -9.57 -9.94
N PRO A 120 -8.76 -10.32 -10.19
CA PRO A 120 -8.66 -11.74 -10.46
C PRO A 120 -7.68 -12.02 -11.62
N GLY A 121 -6.76 -12.95 -11.40
CA GLY A 121 -5.76 -13.31 -12.40
C GLY A 121 -4.55 -12.39 -12.52
N HIS A 122 -4.40 -11.38 -11.67
CA HIS A 122 -3.21 -10.52 -11.67
C HIS A 122 -2.03 -11.25 -11.04
N VAL A 123 -1.26 -11.97 -11.88
CA VAL A 123 -0.22 -12.91 -11.44
C VAL A 123 0.89 -12.25 -10.64
N ALA A 124 1.36 -11.08 -11.06
CA ALA A 124 2.47 -10.40 -10.39
C ALA A 124 2.11 -10.02 -8.95
N SER A 125 0.93 -9.40 -8.73
CA SER A 125 0.46 -9.04 -7.38
C SER A 125 0.20 -10.26 -6.52
N THR A 126 -0.37 -11.32 -7.08
CA THR A 126 -0.61 -12.58 -6.40
C THR A 126 0.71 -13.18 -5.87
N ARG A 127 1.76 -13.18 -6.68
CA ARG A 127 3.08 -13.68 -6.28
C ARG A 127 3.69 -12.84 -5.16
N VAL A 128 3.60 -11.52 -5.24
CA VAL A 128 4.11 -10.63 -4.22
C VAL A 128 3.43 -10.88 -2.88
N LEU A 129 2.10 -10.93 -2.89
CA LEU A 129 1.32 -11.13 -1.66
C LEU A 129 1.56 -12.50 -1.04
N ALA A 130 1.55 -13.56 -1.83
CA ALA A 130 1.83 -14.91 -1.34
C ALA A 130 3.25 -15.00 -0.76
N ALA A 131 4.24 -14.44 -1.43
CA ALA A 131 5.63 -14.42 -0.95
C ALA A 131 5.81 -13.55 0.29
N SER A 132 4.92 -12.58 0.51
CA SER A 132 4.94 -11.69 1.68
C SER A 132 4.17 -12.24 2.89
N GLY A 133 3.63 -13.45 2.79
CA GLY A 133 2.90 -14.09 3.89
C GLY A 133 1.41 -13.79 3.95
N PHE A 134 0.85 -13.16 2.91
CA PHE A 134 -0.59 -12.94 2.81
C PHE A 134 -1.28 -14.21 2.33
N GLU A 135 -2.50 -14.42 2.80
CA GLU A 135 -3.38 -15.50 2.36
C GLU A 135 -4.59 -14.92 1.64
N ARG A 136 -4.99 -15.54 0.53
CA ARG A 136 -6.22 -15.18 -0.15
C ARG A 136 -7.41 -15.70 0.66
N VAL A 137 -8.28 -14.79 1.10
CA VAL A 137 -9.39 -15.12 2.00
C VAL A 137 -10.76 -15.09 1.31
N GLY A 138 -10.87 -14.56 0.11
CA GLY A 138 -12.13 -14.59 -0.62
C GLY A 138 -12.22 -13.56 -1.73
N ASP A 139 -13.39 -13.49 -2.31
CA ASP A 139 -13.77 -12.54 -3.34
C ASP A 139 -14.62 -11.43 -2.71
N VAL A 140 -14.41 -10.20 -3.14
CA VAL A 140 -15.14 -9.03 -2.63
C VAL A 140 -15.57 -8.19 -3.81
N LEU A 141 -16.77 -7.64 -3.72
CA LEU A 141 -17.24 -6.66 -4.69
C LEU A 141 -16.89 -5.26 -4.17
N ASP A 142 -15.86 -4.67 -4.76
CA ASP A 142 -15.44 -3.33 -4.41
C ASP A 142 -16.28 -2.29 -5.15
N PRO A 143 -16.76 -1.23 -4.47
CA PRO A 143 -17.59 -0.20 -5.12
C PRO A 143 -16.87 0.52 -6.28
N GLU A 144 -15.56 0.64 -6.22
CA GLU A 144 -14.77 1.35 -7.25
C GLU A 144 -14.18 0.38 -8.29
N ASP A 145 -13.65 -0.76 -7.84
CA ASP A 145 -12.87 -1.67 -8.68
C ASP A 145 -13.62 -2.91 -9.17
N GLY A 146 -14.86 -3.12 -8.72
CA GLY A 146 -15.64 -4.30 -9.05
C GLY A 146 -15.18 -5.54 -8.30
N LEU A 147 -15.23 -6.71 -8.94
CA LEU A 147 -14.81 -7.95 -8.29
C LEU A 147 -13.30 -7.98 -8.09
N VAL A 148 -12.86 -8.16 -6.85
CA VAL A 148 -11.45 -8.28 -6.47
C VAL A 148 -11.24 -9.47 -5.55
N TRP A 149 -10.02 -9.97 -5.53
CA TRP A 149 -9.59 -10.98 -4.57
C TRP A 149 -9.05 -10.27 -3.34
N ARG A 150 -9.53 -10.67 -2.16
CA ARG A 150 -9.05 -10.15 -0.88
C ARG A 150 -7.97 -11.04 -0.32
N TRP A 151 -6.88 -10.41 0.10
CA TRP A 151 -5.74 -11.04 0.76
C TRP A 151 -5.59 -10.45 2.15
N GLU A 152 -5.20 -11.28 3.12
CA GLU A 152 -4.98 -10.82 4.49
C GLU A 152 -3.69 -11.36 5.07
N PHE A 153 -3.00 -10.48 5.78
CA PHE A 153 -1.91 -10.83 6.68
C PHE A 153 -2.40 -10.56 8.10
N VAL A 154 -2.57 -11.62 8.89
CA VAL A 154 -3.06 -11.49 10.26
C VAL A 154 -1.89 -11.23 11.18
N LEU A 155 -1.93 -10.07 11.85
CA LEU A 155 -0.98 -9.73 12.89
C LEU A 155 -1.45 -10.43 14.16
N LEU A 156 -0.70 -11.47 14.56
CA LEU A 156 -1.07 -12.25 15.74
C LEU A 156 -1.07 -11.34 16.97
N PRO A 157 -2.12 -11.36 17.79
CA PRO A 157 -2.08 -10.66 19.06
C PRO A 157 -0.98 -11.26 19.94
N PRO A 158 -0.36 -10.48 20.83
CA PRO A 158 0.61 -11.03 21.77
C PRO A 158 -0.02 -12.22 22.50
N GLN A 159 0.70 -13.33 22.56
CA GLN A 159 0.21 -14.51 23.25
C GLN A 159 -0.13 -14.15 24.69
N GLN A 160 -1.39 -14.36 25.06
CA GLN A 160 -1.77 -14.22 26.45
C GLN A 160 -1.11 -15.34 27.25
N PRO A 161 -0.54 -15.01 28.44
CA PRO A 161 0.02 -16.06 29.26
C PRO A 161 -1.04 -17.10 29.57
N THR A 162 -0.73 -18.33 29.26
CA THR A 162 -1.58 -19.48 29.63
C THR A 162 -1.72 -19.51 31.15
N LYS A 163 -2.92 -19.46 31.59
CA LYS A 163 -3.20 -19.64 33.00
C LYS A 163 -2.89 -21.06 33.42
#